data_06118d278558cbfd5c1f1f2810637a08
#
_entry.id   06118d278558cbfd5c1f1f2810637a08
#
_cell.length_a   1.000
_cell.length_b   1.000
_cell.length_c   1.000
_cell.angle_alpha   90.00
_cell.angle_beta   90.00
_cell.angle_gamma   90.00
#
_symmetry.space_group_name_H-M   'P 1'
#
loop_
_entity.id
_entity.type
_entity.pdbx_description
1 polymer ?
#
loop_
_entity_poly.entity_id
_entity_poly.type
_entity_poly.pdbx_seq_one_letter_code
_entity_poly.pdbx_strand_id
1 'polypeptide(L)'
;CSNSICGPSRAVILSGKHSHKNGFMNNGNSFNWNQQIFPKILRKNGYQTAIYGKSHLKGKPQGFDDWAVLPGQGLYYNPDMIFKDGRRRIDGYCTDVVTDLAVDWLKSKRDKNKPFMLMVQHKAPHRNWMPALRHLNLYDDVTIPEPPTLFDKWEDNAPPARHQELEIDRHMDLNYDLFVDLNPDFEQPPSQKRQDRSAWFNMKRMNKKQLTKWRAAYAPKDEAFHNAKLKGKDLVRWKFQRYAKNYLRCVMGVDESIGRLQ
;
A
#
# COMPACT_ATOMS: atom_id res chain seq x y z
N CYS A 1 10.14 -16.99 3.65
CA CYS A 1 10.41 -15.67 3.04
C CYS A 1 11.92 -15.40 3.10
N SER A 2 12.55 -15.13 1.97
CA SER A 2 14.01 -14.91 1.90
C SER A 2 14.41 -13.49 2.36
N ASN A 3 13.47 -12.56 2.42
CA ASN A 3 13.60 -11.24 3.02
C ASN A 3 12.20 -10.65 3.24
N SER A 4 11.91 -10.19 4.45
CA SER A 4 10.59 -9.72 4.85
C SER A 4 10.35 -8.21 4.65
N ILE A 5 11.30 -7.49 4.04
CA ILE A 5 11.18 -6.06 3.72
C ILE A 5 10.78 -5.89 2.25
N CYS A 6 9.90 -4.93 1.95
CA CYS A 6 9.26 -4.76 0.64
C CYS A 6 10.24 -4.65 -0.55
N GLY A 7 11.19 -3.73 -0.55
CA GLY A 7 12.16 -3.58 -1.64
C GLY A 7 13.06 -4.80 -1.81
N PRO A 8 13.73 -5.28 -0.76
CA PRO A 8 14.55 -6.50 -0.81
C PRO A 8 13.78 -7.74 -1.26
N SER A 9 12.55 -7.96 -0.78
CA SER A 9 11.70 -9.07 -1.24
C SER A 9 11.43 -8.99 -2.75
N ARG A 10 11.11 -7.81 -3.27
CA ARG A 10 10.90 -7.58 -4.71
C ARG A 10 12.16 -7.81 -5.53
N ALA A 11 13.32 -7.41 -5.02
CA ALA A 11 14.61 -7.68 -5.63
C ALA A 11 14.91 -9.19 -5.71
N VAL A 12 14.58 -9.94 -4.65
CA VAL A 12 14.70 -11.40 -4.63
C VAL A 12 13.79 -12.04 -5.68
N ILE A 13 12.52 -11.62 -5.75
CA ILE A 13 11.57 -12.14 -6.76
C ILE A 13 12.09 -11.90 -8.18
N LEU A 14 12.58 -10.69 -8.48
CA LEU A 14 13.06 -10.35 -9.82
C LEU A 14 14.36 -11.10 -10.21
N SER A 15 15.29 -11.24 -9.27
CA SER A 15 16.63 -11.77 -9.54
C SER A 15 16.76 -13.28 -9.33
N GLY A 16 15.84 -13.90 -8.56
CA GLY A 16 16.00 -15.28 -8.09
C GLY A 16 17.16 -15.46 -7.11
N LYS A 17 17.70 -14.36 -6.56
CA LYS A 17 18.88 -14.38 -5.68
C LYS A 17 18.54 -13.81 -4.32
N HIS A 18 19.06 -14.39 -3.25
CA HIS A 18 18.97 -13.80 -1.91
C HIS A 18 19.57 -12.39 -1.85
N SER A 19 19.12 -11.59 -0.90
CA SER A 19 19.46 -10.16 -0.80
C SER A 19 20.97 -9.88 -0.74
N HIS A 20 21.76 -10.71 -0.05
CA HIS A 20 23.22 -10.60 0.01
C HIS A 20 23.90 -10.92 -1.34
N LYS A 21 23.23 -11.66 -2.23
CA LYS A 21 23.75 -11.98 -3.58
C LYS A 21 23.29 -10.97 -4.64
N ASN A 22 22.07 -10.41 -4.50
CA ASN A 22 21.57 -9.40 -5.43
C ASN A 22 21.97 -7.96 -5.04
N GLY A 23 22.56 -7.75 -3.85
CA GLY A 23 23.07 -6.49 -3.35
C GLY A 23 22.00 -5.52 -2.80
N PHE A 24 20.71 -5.94 -2.73
CA PHE A 24 19.63 -5.09 -2.24
C PHE A 24 19.12 -5.58 -0.88
N MET A 25 19.80 -5.20 0.18
CA MET A 25 19.59 -5.72 1.53
C MET A 25 18.55 -4.94 2.36
N ASN A 26 18.34 -3.66 2.05
CA ASN A 26 17.37 -2.79 2.75
C ASN A 26 16.80 -1.73 1.81
N ASN A 27 15.73 -1.04 2.22
CA ASN A 27 15.06 -0.01 1.41
C ASN A 27 15.91 1.25 1.15
N GLY A 28 17.02 1.43 1.84
CA GLY A 28 17.99 2.51 1.62
C GLY A 28 18.86 2.27 0.38
N ASN A 29 19.09 1.01 0.01
CA ASN A 29 19.90 0.65 -1.14
C ASN A 29 19.24 1.05 -2.48
N SER A 30 20.03 0.95 -3.56
CA SER A 30 19.56 1.04 -4.94
C SER A 30 19.75 -0.30 -5.62
N PHE A 31 18.73 -0.76 -6.35
CA PHE A 31 18.79 -2.03 -7.05
C PHE A 31 19.67 -1.92 -8.30
N ASN A 32 20.57 -2.86 -8.48
CA ASN A 32 21.35 -2.95 -9.70
C ASN A 32 20.50 -3.57 -10.82
N TRP A 33 19.87 -2.72 -11.62
CA TRP A 33 19.05 -3.13 -12.75
C TRP A 33 19.85 -3.77 -13.90
N ASN A 34 21.19 -3.64 -13.91
CA ASN A 34 22.03 -4.27 -14.95
C ASN A 34 22.23 -5.77 -14.73
N GLN A 35 22.03 -6.26 -13.51
CA GLN A 35 22.12 -7.69 -13.24
C GLN A 35 21.04 -8.49 -13.97
N GLN A 36 21.25 -9.80 -14.07
CA GLN A 36 20.25 -10.70 -14.64
C GLN A 36 19.03 -10.79 -13.74
N ILE A 37 17.86 -10.60 -14.36
CA ILE A 37 16.52 -10.73 -13.75
C ILE A 37 15.61 -11.48 -14.73
N PHE A 38 14.62 -12.19 -14.20
CA PHE A 38 13.78 -13.04 -15.05
C PHE A 38 13.04 -12.29 -16.18
N PRO A 39 12.59 -11.01 -16.01
CA PRO A 39 11.98 -10.29 -17.13
C PRO A 39 12.91 -10.10 -18.32
N LYS A 40 14.21 -9.90 -18.09
CA LYS A 40 15.19 -9.82 -19.19
C LYS A 40 15.32 -11.15 -19.94
N ILE A 41 15.26 -12.28 -19.22
CA ILE A 41 15.30 -13.61 -19.81
C ILE A 41 14.05 -13.85 -20.66
N LEU A 42 12.88 -13.59 -20.13
CA LEU A 42 11.60 -13.74 -20.84
C LEU A 42 11.59 -12.88 -22.12
N ARG A 43 11.99 -11.62 -22.01
CA ARG A 43 12.07 -10.71 -23.15
C ARG A 43 12.99 -11.21 -24.26
N LYS A 44 14.16 -11.77 -23.90
CA LYS A 44 15.07 -12.40 -24.89
C LYS A 44 14.44 -13.61 -25.61
N ASN A 45 13.47 -14.25 -24.97
CA ASN A 45 12.76 -15.41 -25.50
C ASN A 45 11.39 -15.04 -26.12
N GLY A 46 11.23 -13.80 -26.58
CA GLY A 46 10.06 -13.37 -27.34
C GLY A 46 8.85 -12.92 -26.53
N TYR A 47 8.93 -12.93 -25.19
CA TYR A 47 7.84 -12.41 -24.36
C TYR A 47 7.79 -10.90 -24.38
N GLN A 48 6.60 -10.34 -24.40
CA GLN A 48 6.37 -8.96 -24.03
C GLN A 48 6.28 -8.84 -22.51
N THR A 49 6.91 -7.82 -21.94
CA THR A 49 7.07 -7.69 -20.49
C THR A 49 6.59 -6.33 -20.02
N ALA A 50 5.72 -6.32 -19.00
CA ALA A 50 5.24 -5.07 -18.42
C ALA A 50 5.19 -5.12 -16.88
N ILE A 51 5.33 -3.94 -16.24
CA ILE A 51 5.18 -3.77 -14.78
C ILE A 51 4.43 -2.49 -14.46
N TYR A 52 3.39 -2.60 -13.64
CA TYR A 52 2.62 -1.45 -13.17
C TYR A 52 2.50 -1.45 -11.63
N GLY A 53 2.66 -0.26 -11.03
CA GLY A 53 2.49 -0.06 -9.60
C GLY A 53 3.79 0.03 -8.80
N LYS A 54 3.85 -0.55 -7.61
CA LYS A 54 4.95 -0.37 -6.66
C LYS A 54 6.17 -1.24 -6.99
N SER A 55 7.20 -0.70 -7.62
CA SER A 55 8.49 -1.41 -7.77
C SER A 55 9.34 -1.34 -6.50
N HIS A 56 9.42 -0.18 -5.88
CA HIS A 56 10.20 0.13 -4.66
C HIS A 56 11.71 -0.21 -4.76
N LEU A 57 12.27 -0.21 -5.96
CA LEU A 57 13.66 -0.62 -6.23
C LEU A 57 14.56 0.54 -6.64
N LYS A 58 14.03 1.75 -6.70
CA LYS A 58 14.69 2.95 -7.26
C LYS A 58 15.15 2.75 -8.72
N GLY A 59 15.44 3.84 -9.39
CA GLY A 59 15.85 3.83 -10.80
C GLY A 59 14.73 3.46 -11.78
N LYS A 60 15.08 3.39 -13.05
CA LYS A 60 14.15 3.01 -14.13
C LYS A 60 14.11 1.49 -14.28
N PRO A 61 12.94 0.86 -14.29
CA PRO A 61 12.82 -0.59 -14.51
C PRO A 61 13.50 -1.02 -15.82
N GLN A 62 14.33 -2.06 -15.74
CA GLN A 62 14.99 -2.68 -16.89
C GLN A 62 14.37 -4.05 -17.18
N GLY A 63 14.41 -4.47 -18.44
CA GLY A 63 13.84 -5.77 -18.84
C GLY A 63 12.34 -5.77 -19.03
N PHE A 64 11.70 -4.59 -18.99
CA PHE A 64 10.28 -4.39 -19.28
C PHE A 64 10.09 -3.54 -20.53
N ASP A 65 9.20 -3.99 -21.42
CA ASP A 65 8.86 -3.25 -22.62
C ASP A 65 7.95 -2.07 -22.33
N ASP A 66 7.08 -2.20 -21.34
CA ASP A 66 6.26 -1.09 -20.83
C ASP A 66 6.20 -1.08 -19.31
N TRP A 67 6.07 0.12 -18.74
CA TRP A 67 5.99 0.24 -17.30
C TRP A 67 5.50 1.61 -16.84
N ALA A 68 4.79 1.62 -15.71
CA ALA A 68 4.52 2.79 -14.92
C ALA A 68 4.61 2.44 -13.44
N VAL A 69 5.52 3.08 -12.69
CA VAL A 69 5.81 2.71 -11.31
C VAL A 69 5.59 3.87 -10.34
N LEU A 70 5.17 3.51 -9.13
CA LEU A 70 5.01 4.45 -8.03
C LEU A 70 6.37 4.94 -7.52
N PRO A 71 6.55 6.23 -7.24
CA PRO A 71 7.72 6.71 -6.52
C PRO A 71 7.69 6.21 -5.06
N GLY A 72 8.74 5.51 -4.64
CA GLY A 72 8.87 4.98 -3.27
C GLY A 72 7.70 4.08 -2.86
N GLN A 73 7.01 4.45 -1.78
CA GLN A 73 5.85 3.74 -1.25
C GLN A 73 4.54 4.04 -2.00
N GLY A 74 4.50 5.12 -2.79
CA GLY A 74 3.28 5.61 -3.41
C GLY A 74 2.28 6.20 -2.41
N LEU A 75 1.21 6.78 -2.92
CA LEU A 75 0.09 7.33 -2.16
C LEU A 75 -1.20 6.62 -2.56
N TYR A 76 -2.18 6.56 -1.66
CA TYR A 76 -3.45 5.89 -1.93
C TYR A 76 -4.37 6.67 -2.86
N TYR A 77 -4.32 8.01 -2.80
CA TYR A 77 -5.14 8.88 -3.63
C TYR A 77 -4.28 9.74 -4.53
N ASN A 78 -4.74 9.92 -5.75
CA ASN A 78 -4.12 10.75 -6.79
C ASN A 78 -2.61 10.52 -6.87
N PRO A 79 -2.18 9.25 -7.11
CA PRO A 79 -0.76 8.90 -7.06
C PRO A 79 0.01 9.60 -8.17
N ASP A 80 1.26 9.93 -7.88
CA ASP A 80 2.22 10.18 -8.94
C ASP A 80 2.67 8.82 -9.49
N MET A 81 2.76 8.72 -10.81
CA MET A 81 3.31 7.59 -11.52
C MET A 81 4.53 8.03 -12.33
N ILE A 82 5.57 7.22 -12.34
CA ILE A 82 6.76 7.41 -13.17
C ILE A 82 6.64 6.50 -14.38
N PHE A 83 6.60 7.10 -15.56
CA PHE A 83 6.57 6.43 -16.85
C PHE A 83 7.94 6.52 -17.53
N LYS A 84 8.08 5.92 -18.70
CA LYS A 84 9.30 6.03 -19.51
C LYS A 84 9.61 7.49 -19.91
N ASP A 85 8.55 8.24 -20.19
CA ASP A 85 8.58 9.64 -20.68
C ASP A 85 8.51 10.70 -19.59
N GLY A 86 8.36 10.31 -18.31
CA GLY A 86 8.36 11.26 -17.21
C GLY A 86 7.43 10.89 -16.07
N ARG A 87 7.30 11.80 -15.11
CA ARG A 87 6.44 11.66 -13.94
C ARG A 87 5.21 12.52 -14.08
N ARG A 88 4.03 11.95 -13.77
CA ARG A 88 2.77 12.68 -13.74
C ARG A 88 1.82 12.15 -12.67
N ARG A 89 0.97 13.03 -12.17
CA ARG A 89 -0.11 12.68 -11.26
C ARG A 89 -1.27 12.11 -12.09
N ILE A 90 -1.92 11.08 -11.53
CA ILE A 90 -3.16 10.52 -12.08
C ILE A 90 -4.22 10.62 -11.00
N ASP A 91 -5.34 11.26 -11.31
CA ASP A 91 -6.46 11.35 -10.37
C ASP A 91 -7.13 9.98 -10.22
N GLY A 92 -7.44 9.63 -8.97
CA GLY A 92 -8.11 8.37 -8.66
C GLY A 92 -7.54 7.66 -7.43
N TYR A 93 -8.10 6.49 -7.18
CA TYR A 93 -7.59 5.58 -6.14
C TYR A 93 -6.43 4.75 -6.70
N CYS A 94 -5.34 4.65 -5.98
CA CYS A 94 -4.08 4.07 -6.48
C CYS A 94 -4.24 2.65 -7.03
N THR A 95 -5.04 1.81 -6.35
CA THR A 95 -5.30 0.44 -6.83
C THR A 95 -6.00 0.45 -8.18
N ASP A 96 -7.01 1.30 -8.34
CA ASP A 96 -7.75 1.44 -9.60
C ASP A 96 -6.85 1.98 -10.71
N VAL A 97 -6.06 3.02 -10.45
CA VAL A 97 -5.10 3.60 -11.40
C VAL A 97 -4.11 2.55 -11.90
N VAL A 98 -3.54 1.75 -11.00
CA VAL A 98 -2.61 0.67 -11.38
C VAL A 98 -3.31 -0.39 -12.22
N THR A 99 -4.54 -0.74 -11.87
CA THR A 99 -5.35 -1.71 -12.61
C THR A 99 -5.73 -1.21 -13.98
N ASP A 100 -6.15 0.07 -14.10
CA ASP A 100 -6.52 0.69 -15.37
C ASP A 100 -5.36 0.67 -16.37
N LEU A 101 -4.15 1.01 -15.90
CA LEU A 101 -2.93 0.95 -16.71
C LEU A 101 -2.61 -0.48 -17.17
N ALA A 102 -2.79 -1.47 -16.31
CA ALA A 102 -2.55 -2.86 -16.62
C ALA A 102 -3.57 -3.42 -17.62
N VAL A 103 -4.86 -3.11 -17.42
CA VAL A 103 -5.96 -3.51 -18.31
C VAL A 103 -5.81 -2.84 -19.68
N ASP A 104 -5.46 -1.55 -19.73
CA ASP A 104 -5.21 -0.84 -20.98
C ASP A 104 -4.05 -1.49 -21.75
N TRP A 105 -2.97 -1.86 -21.07
CA TRP A 105 -1.87 -2.57 -21.70
C TRP A 105 -2.30 -3.94 -22.26
N LEU A 106 -3.05 -4.72 -21.48
CA LEU A 106 -3.55 -6.04 -21.91
C LEU A 106 -4.46 -5.95 -23.14
N LYS A 107 -5.34 -4.94 -23.19
CA LYS A 107 -6.33 -4.78 -24.26
C LYS A 107 -5.79 -4.10 -25.50
N SER A 108 -4.97 -3.06 -25.31
CA SER A 108 -4.71 -2.07 -26.38
C SER A 108 -3.24 -1.94 -26.77
N LYS A 109 -2.28 -2.31 -25.93
CA LYS A 109 -0.86 -1.98 -26.18
C LYS A 109 0.00 -3.19 -26.54
N ARG A 110 -0.33 -4.38 -26.00
CA ARG A 110 0.45 -5.57 -26.29
C ARG A 110 0.13 -6.14 -27.68
N ASP A 111 1.09 -6.77 -28.31
CA ASP A 111 0.89 -7.61 -29.48
C ASP A 111 0.23 -8.94 -29.06
N LYS A 112 -0.98 -9.19 -29.52
CA LYS A 112 -1.77 -10.36 -29.15
C LYS A 112 -1.19 -11.69 -29.64
N ASN A 113 -0.28 -11.64 -30.62
CA ASN A 113 0.39 -12.80 -31.19
C ASN A 113 1.64 -13.25 -30.41
N LYS A 114 2.02 -12.50 -29.36
CA LYS A 114 3.20 -12.81 -28.54
C LYS A 114 2.81 -13.24 -27.13
N PRO A 115 3.54 -14.17 -26.52
CA PRO A 115 3.40 -14.45 -25.11
C PRO A 115 3.77 -13.20 -24.30
N PHE A 116 3.20 -13.08 -23.11
CA PHE A 116 3.46 -11.91 -22.28
C PHE A 116 3.71 -12.28 -20.82
N MET A 117 4.37 -11.38 -20.13
CA MET A 117 4.52 -11.36 -18.68
C MET A 117 4.13 -9.99 -18.16
N LEU A 118 3.16 -9.95 -17.25
CA LEU A 118 2.67 -8.73 -16.63
C LEU A 118 2.79 -8.83 -15.11
N MET A 119 3.42 -7.82 -14.51
CA MET A 119 3.49 -7.67 -13.06
C MET A 119 2.60 -6.49 -12.64
N VAL A 120 1.51 -6.78 -11.92
CA VAL A 120 0.63 -5.78 -11.31
C VAL A 120 0.91 -5.74 -9.82
N GLN A 121 1.49 -4.63 -9.35
CA GLN A 121 2.02 -4.52 -7.99
C GLN A 121 1.34 -3.39 -7.23
N HIS A 122 0.26 -3.70 -6.51
CA HIS A 122 -0.48 -2.72 -5.75
C HIS A 122 0.31 -2.15 -4.56
N LYS A 123 -0.03 -0.89 -4.18
CA LYS A 123 0.35 -0.31 -2.90
C LYS A 123 -0.45 -0.96 -1.76
N ALA A 124 -1.74 -1.13 -1.96
CA ALA A 124 -2.62 -1.78 -0.98
C ALA A 124 -2.21 -3.24 -0.76
N PRO A 125 -2.36 -3.80 0.45
CA PRO A 125 -2.81 -3.15 1.68
C PRO A 125 -1.66 -2.68 2.59
N HIS A 126 -0.70 -1.92 2.09
CA HIS A 126 0.40 -1.36 2.89
C HIS A 126 -0.10 -0.31 3.88
N ARG A 127 0.48 -0.25 5.09
CA ARG A 127 0.28 0.80 6.10
C ARG A 127 0.54 2.19 5.48
N ASN A 128 -0.21 3.22 5.74
CA ASN A 128 -1.49 3.29 6.42
C ASN A 128 -2.63 2.85 5.46
N TRP A 129 -3.69 2.29 5.96
CA TRP A 129 -4.73 1.62 5.16
C TRP A 129 -5.86 2.60 4.79
N MET A 130 -5.71 3.36 3.72
CA MET A 130 -6.75 4.27 3.23
C MET A 130 -7.65 3.54 2.22
N PRO A 131 -8.92 3.28 2.54
CA PRO A 131 -9.84 2.59 1.64
C PRO A 131 -10.21 3.41 0.40
N ALA A 132 -10.67 2.74 -0.65
CA ALA A 132 -11.35 3.42 -1.76
C ALA A 132 -12.65 4.09 -1.29
N LEU A 133 -13.04 5.19 -1.92
CA LEU A 133 -14.25 5.95 -1.52
C LEU A 133 -15.54 5.12 -1.53
N ARG A 134 -15.60 4.10 -2.40
CA ARG A 134 -16.75 3.18 -2.48
C ARG A 134 -16.81 2.19 -1.31
N HIS A 135 -15.69 2.02 -0.58
CA HIS A 135 -15.58 1.06 0.52
C HIS A 135 -15.54 1.71 1.91
N LEU A 136 -15.66 3.03 2.03
CA LEU A 136 -15.50 3.74 3.31
C LEU A 136 -16.43 3.26 4.43
N ASN A 137 -17.60 2.74 4.06
CA ASN A 137 -18.62 2.23 5.00
C ASN A 137 -18.77 0.70 4.97
N LEU A 138 -17.99 0.01 4.14
CA LEU A 138 -18.00 -1.45 4.10
C LEU A 138 -17.62 -2.02 5.47
N TYR A 139 -18.33 -3.03 5.96
CA TYR A 139 -18.16 -3.65 7.29
C TYR A 139 -18.49 -2.76 8.50
N ASP A 140 -19.20 -1.62 8.35
CA ASP A 140 -19.57 -0.79 9.51
C ASP A 140 -20.49 -1.54 10.48
N ASP A 141 -21.38 -2.35 9.97
CA ASP A 141 -22.34 -3.21 10.67
C ASP A 141 -21.77 -4.57 11.11
N VAL A 142 -20.52 -4.87 10.80
CA VAL A 142 -19.86 -6.14 11.11
C VAL A 142 -18.91 -5.97 12.29
N THR A 143 -18.97 -6.88 13.26
CA THR A 143 -17.93 -7.01 14.28
C THR A 143 -16.89 -8.05 13.82
N ILE A 144 -15.66 -7.64 13.63
CA ILE A 144 -14.57 -8.55 13.26
C ILE A 144 -14.19 -9.37 14.49
N PRO A 145 -14.13 -10.72 14.39
CA PRO A 145 -13.73 -11.57 15.52
C PRO A 145 -12.36 -11.18 16.08
N GLU A 146 -12.28 -11.05 17.39
CA GLU A 146 -11.02 -10.76 18.07
C GLU A 146 -10.09 -12.00 18.03
N PRO A 147 -8.82 -11.85 17.60
CA PRO A 147 -7.88 -12.96 17.72
C PRO A 147 -7.58 -13.24 19.20
N PRO A 148 -7.39 -14.50 19.60
CA PRO A 148 -7.01 -14.84 20.98
C PRO A 148 -5.77 -14.11 21.47
N THR A 149 -4.89 -13.73 20.56
CA THR A 149 -3.62 -13.04 20.81
C THR A 149 -3.72 -11.52 20.84
N LEU A 150 -4.92 -10.92 20.80
CA LEU A 150 -5.08 -9.45 20.77
C LEU A 150 -4.38 -8.75 21.95
N PHE A 151 -4.33 -9.40 23.11
CA PHE A 151 -3.74 -8.89 24.35
C PHE A 151 -2.48 -9.64 24.77
N ASP A 152 -1.92 -10.46 23.87
CA ASP A 152 -0.67 -11.18 24.12
C ASP A 152 0.49 -10.20 24.27
N LYS A 153 1.35 -10.45 25.24
CA LYS A 153 2.58 -9.66 25.49
C LYS A 153 3.82 -10.31 24.89
N TRP A 154 3.66 -11.48 24.28
CA TRP A 154 4.74 -12.20 23.60
C TRP A 154 5.91 -12.60 24.53
N GLU A 155 5.66 -12.72 25.85
CA GLU A 155 6.68 -12.96 26.86
C GLU A 155 7.44 -14.27 26.63
N ASP A 156 6.74 -15.31 26.16
CA ASP A 156 7.30 -16.63 25.84
C ASP A 156 7.94 -16.73 24.43
N ASN A 157 7.98 -15.63 23.69
CA ASN A 157 8.52 -15.62 22.33
C ASN A 157 9.97 -15.15 22.29
N ALA A 158 10.64 -15.44 21.17
CA ALA A 158 12.00 -14.96 20.91
C ALA A 158 12.09 -13.41 20.97
N PRO A 159 13.24 -12.83 21.33
CA PRO A 159 13.40 -11.38 21.51
C PRO A 159 12.87 -10.52 20.36
N PRO A 160 13.03 -10.86 19.07
CA PRO A 160 12.47 -10.05 17.99
C PRO A 160 10.94 -9.95 18.01
N ALA A 161 10.23 -10.99 18.45
CA ALA A 161 8.77 -10.96 18.58
C ALA A 161 8.34 -10.13 19.81
N ARG A 162 9.07 -10.22 20.92
CA ARG A 162 8.80 -9.44 22.13
C ARG A 162 9.03 -7.93 21.95
N HIS A 163 9.99 -7.55 21.11
CA HIS A 163 10.40 -6.16 20.89
C HIS A 163 9.90 -5.57 19.56
N GLN A 164 8.99 -6.26 18.86
CA GLN A 164 8.40 -5.73 17.64
C GLN A 164 7.54 -4.48 17.90
N GLU A 165 7.44 -3.60 16.91
CA GLU A 165 6.73 -2.30 17.00
C GLU A 165 5.44 -2.29 16.16
N LEU A 166 4.63 -3.37 16.21
CA LEU A 166 3.38 -3.53 15.44
C LEU A 166 2.21 -4.00 16.29
N GLU A 167 2.22 -3.70 17.59
CA GLU A 167 1.10 -4.01 18.50
C GLU A 167 -0.04 -3.02 18.35
N ILE A 168 -1.26 -3.50 18.44
CA ILE A 168 -2.47 -2.67 18.38
C ILE A 168 -2.52 -1.67 19.52
N ASP A 169 -2.16 -2.10 20.73
CA ASP A 169 -2.20 -1.26 21.93
C ASP A 169 -1.24 -0.07 21.82
N ARG A 170 0.05 -0.33 21.73
CA ARG A 170 1.11 0.67 21.87
C ARG A 170 1.50 1.37 20.57
N HIS A 171 1.42 0.68 19.42
CA HIS A 171 2.03 1.13 18.17
C HIS A 171 1.01 1.51 17.09
N MET A 172 -0.28 1.24 17.31
CA MET A 172 -1.35 1.67 16.41
C MET A 172 -1.73 3.12 16.75
N ASP A 173 -1.32 4.04 15.91
CA ASP A 173 -1.52 5.47 16.08
C ASP A 173 -2.93 5.89 15.66
N LEU A 174 -3.60 6.69 16.49
CA LEU A 174 -4.98 7.14 16.23
C LEU A 174 -5.07 8.00 14.97
N ASN A 175 -4.11 8.88 14.77
CA ASN A 175 -4.11 9.81 13.66
C ASN A 175 -3.56 9.16 12.38
N TYR A 176 -2.35 8.58 12.43
CA TYR A 176 -1.67 8.01 11.27
C TYR A 176 -2.32 6.74 10.73
N ASP A 177 -2.69 5.81 11.60
CA ASP A 177 -3.20 4.49 11.20
C ASP A 177 -4.71 4.45 11.12
N LEU A 178 -5.38 5.16 12.04
CA LEU A 178 -6.83 5.06 12.25
C LEU A 178 -7.59 6.29 11.74
N PHE A 179 -6.86 7.33 11.31
CA PHE A 179 -7.39 8.57 10.72
C PHE A 179 -8.34 9.35 11.64
N VAL A 180 -8.21 9.20 12.96
CA VAL A 180 -8.98 9.98 13.93
C VAL A 180 -8.49 11.42 13.90
N ASP A 181 -9.39 12.38 13.80
CA ASP A 181 -9.11 13.83 13.80
C ASP A 181 -8.10 14.30 12.75
N LEU A 182 -7.91 13.52 11.69
CA LEU A 182 -6.98 13.90 10.62
C LEU A 182 -7.60 14.97 9.73
N ASN A 183 -7.28 16.23 9.99
CA ASN A 183 -7.76 17.38 9.23
C ASN A 183 -6.71 17.89 8.22
N PRO A 184 -6.94 17.77 6.91
CA PRO A 184 -6.05 18.27 5.87
C PRO A 184 -6.13 19.79 5.68
N ASP A 185 -7.10 20.50 6.26
CA ASP A 185 -7.23 21.96 6.11
C ASP A 185 -6.18 22.73 6.89
N PHE A 186 -5.54 22.12 7.87
CA PHE A 186 -4.39 22.72 8.54
C PHE A 186 -3.27 23.02 7.53
N GLU A 187 -2.70 24.21 7.59
CA GLU A 187 -1.56 24.60 6.75
C GLU A 187 -0.34 23.72 7.00
N GLN A 188 -0.14 23.34 8.26
CA GLN A 188 0.95 22.48 8.72
C GLN A 188 0.41 21.12 9.21
N PRO A 189 1.21 20.06 9.13
CA PRO A 189 0.83 18.79 9.73
C PRO A 189 0.68 18.93 11.25
N PRO A 190 -0.23 18.15 11.88
CA PRO A 190 -0.56 18.30 13.31
C PRO A 190 0.60 18.01 14.25
N SER A 191 1.64 17.34 13.79
CA SER A 191 2.86 17.09 14.56
C SER A 191 4.09 17.03 13.65
N GLN A 192 5.28 17.11 14.26
CA GLN A 192 6.56 16.93 13.57
C GLN A 192 6.95 15.47 13.39
N LYS A 193 6.23 14.52 13.97
CA LYS A 193 6.46 13.09 13.77
C LYS A 193 6.28 12.74 12.30
N ARG A 194 7.23 11.99 11.75
CA ARG A 194 7.23 11.59 10.33
C ARG A 194 5.93 10.87 9.93
N GLN A 195 5.37 10.09 10.83
CA GLN A 195 4.16 9.31 10.61
C GLN A 195 2.94 10.21 10.43
N ASP A 196 2.69 11.13 11.35
CA ASP A 196 1.57 12.08 11.30
C ASP A 196 1.64 12.94 10.04
N ARG A 197 2.84 13.40 9.68
CA ARG A 197 3.07 14.13 8.44
C ARG A 197 2.71 13.31 7.21
N SER A 198 3.03 12.01 7.19
CA SER A 198 2.72 11.13 6.07
C SER A 198 1.21 10.94 5.89
N ALA A 199 0.44 10.76 6.97
CA ALA A 199 -1.01 10.66 6.92
C ALA A 199 -1.63 11.97 6.39
N TRP A 200 -1.21 13.11 6.93
CA TRP A 200 -1.65 14.43 6.51
C TRP A 200 -1.35 14.68 5.03
N PHE A 201 -0.15 14.35 4.54
CA PHE A 201 0.19 14.48 3.12
C PHE A 201 -0.69 13.59 2.21
N ASN A 202 -1.04 12.39 2.66
CA ASN A 202 -1.97 11.53 1.93
C ASN A 202 -3.35 12.20 1.81
N MET A 203 -3.87 12.80 2.89
CA MET A 203 -5.15 13.52 2.88
C MET A 203 -5.10 14.77 1.99
N LYS A 204 -4.02 15.53 2.03
CA LYS A 204 -3.77 16.71 1.15
C LYS A 204 -3.76 16.36 -0.35
N ARG A 205 -3.55 15.10 -0.71
CA ARG A 205 -3.63 14.63 -2.12
C ARG A 205 -5.06 14.48 -2.62
N MET A 206 -6.02 14.35 -1.72
CA MET A 206 -7.43 14.26 -2.11
C MET A 206 -7.92 15.57 -2.72
N ASN A 207 -8.66 15.48 -3.82
CA ASN A 207 -9.40 16.63 -4.34
C ASN A 207 -10.65 16.89 -3.46
N LYS A 208 -11.29 18.05 -3.67
CA LYS A 208 -12.44 18.48 -2.87
C LYS A 208 -13.56 17.42 -2.81
N LYS A 209 -13.90 16.78 -3.95
CA LYS A 209 -14.94 15.74 -4.02
C LYS A 209 -14.57 14.50 -3.21
N GLN A 210 -13.32 14.07 -3.30
CA GLN A 210 -12.81 12.91 -2.53
C GLN A 210 -12.83 13.23 -1.03
N LEU A 211 -12.36 14.40 -0.64
CA LEU A 211 -12.29 14.82 0.75
C LEU A 211 -13.68 14.98 1.38
N THR A 212 -14.64 15.54 0.63
CA THR A 212 -16.05 15.64 1.09
C THR A 212 -16.62 14.26 1.41
N LYS A 213 -16.44 13.29 0.50
CA LYS A 213 -16.91 11.91 0.73
C LYS A 213 -16.21 11.23 1.91
N TRP A 214 -14.89 11.45 2.04
CA TRP A 214 -14.14 10.93 3.16
C TRP A 214 -14.66 11.46 4.49
N ARG A 215 -14.80 12.78 4.61
CA ARG A 215 -15.33 13.44 5.82
C ARG A 215 -16.73 12.95 6.18
N ALA A 216 -17.63 12.86 5.20
CA ALA A 216 -18.97 12.35 5.43
C ALA A 216 -19.00 10.92 6.03
N ALA A 217 -18.03 10.08 5.67
CA ALA A 217 -17.93 8.73 6.19
C ALA A 217 -17.19 8.63 7.54
N TYR A 218 -16.15 9.45 7.76
CA TYR A 218 -15.29 9.29 8.93
C TYR A 218 -15.64 10.22 10.10
N ALA A 219 -16.17 11.43 9.87
CA ALA A 219 -16.53 12.35 10.93
C ALA A 219 -17.52 11.76 11.95
N PRO A 220 -18.63 11.07 11.53
CA PRO A 220 -19.51 10.44 12.51
C PRO A 220 -18.83 9.32 13.32
N LYS A 221 -17.88 8.61 12.72
CA LYS A 221 -17.13 7.54 13.40
C LYS A 221 -16.15 8.11 14.42
N ASP A 222 -15.56 9.27 14.12
CA ASP A 222 -14.65 9.96 15.04
C ASP A 222 -15.43 10.59 16.19
N GLU A 223 -16.59 11.20 15.92
CA GLU A 223 -17.51 11.70 16.96
C GLU A 223 -17.95 10.59 17.91
N ALA A 224 -18.37 9.44 17.37
CA ALA A 224 -18.73 8.28 18.20
C ALA A 224 -17.57 7.79 19.08
N PHE A 225 -16.34 7.80 18.54
CA PHE A 225 -15.13 7.46 19.31
C PHE A 225 -14.90 8.42 20.47
N HIS A 226 -14.98 9.72 20.25
CA HIS A 226 -14.79 10.74 21.32
C HIS A 226 -15.88 10.63 22.39
N ASN A 227 -17.12 10.43 22.00
CA ASN A 227 -18.25 10.28 22.94
C ASN A 227 -18.14 9.02 23.80
N ALA A 228 -17.55 7.96 23.27
CA ALA A 228 -17.36 6.69 23.98
C ALA A 228 -16.30 6.75 25.09
N LYS A 229 -15.35 7.70 25.06
CA LYS A 229 -14.30 7.94 26.07
C LYS A 229 -13.56 6.66 26.48
N LEU A 230 -13.28 5.78 25.52
CA LEU A 230 -12.71 4.44 25.72
C LEU A 230 -11.32 4.49 26.35
N LYS A 231 -11.02 3.53 27.25
CA LYS A 231 -9.73 3.37 27.91
C LYS A 231 -9.35 1.89 28.03
N GLY A 232 -8.07 1.63 28.30
CA GLY A 232 -7.57 0.28 28.55
C GLY A 232 -7.94 -0.71 27.44
N LYS A 233 -8.43 -1.90 27.81
CA LYS A 233 -8.77 -2.95 26.86
C LYS A 233 -9.85 -2.58 25.85
N ASP A 234 -10.80 -1.73 26.23
CA ASP A 234 -11.88 -1.30 25.32
C ASP A 234 -11.35 -0.38 24.21
N LEU A 235 -10.38 0.48 24.53
CA LEU A 235 -9.67 1.25 23.52
C LEU A 235 -8.88 0.36 22.56
N VAL A 236 -8.22 -0.70 23.06
CA VAL A 236 -7.49 -1.65 22.23
C VAL A 236 -8.45 -2.40 21.28
N ARG A 237 -9.60 -2.86 21.78
CA ARG A 237 -10.65 -3.49 20.96
C ARG A 237 -11.16 -2.54 19.87
N TRP A 238 -11.42 -1.31 20.23
CA TRP A 238 -11.83 -0.30 19.25
C TRP A 238 -10.75 -0.04 18.19
N LYS A 239 -9.50 0.12 18.60
CA LYS A 239 -8.36 0.25 17.65
C LYS A 239 -8.30 -0.94 16.70
N PHE A 240 -8.44 -2.16 17.23
CA PHE A 240 -8.47 -3.38 16.42
C PHE A 240 -9.60 -3.36 15.40
N GLN A 241 -10.84 -3.07 15.81
CA GLN A 241 -11.99 -3.00 14.90
C GLN A 241 -11.77 -1.95 13.80
N ARG A 242 -11.32 -0.75 14.15
CA ARG A 242 -11.06 0.32 13.21
C ARG A 242 -9.97 -0.07 12.20
N TYR A 243 -8.87 -0.61 12.69
CA TYR A 243 -7.76 -1.10 11.87
C TYR A 243 -8.19 -2.24 10.94
N ALA A 244 -8.77 -3.29 11.48
CA ALA A 244 -9.15 -4.48 10.73
C ALA A 244 -10.12 -4.14 9.60
N LYS A 245 -11.13 -3.30 9.87
CA LYS A 245 -12.06 -2.81 8.85
C LYS A 245 -11.37 -2.00 7.75
N ASN A 246 -10.48 -1.08 8.11
CA ASN A 246 -9.73 -0.29 7.11
C ASN A 246 -8.81 -1.18 6.26
N TYR A 247 -8.15 -2.17 6.88
CA TYR A 247 -7.34 -3.15 6.18
C TYR A 247 -8.19 -3.96 5.17
N LEU A 248 -9.29 -4.55 5.61
CA LEU A 248 -10.19 -5.35 4.77
C LEU A 248 -10.81 -4.51 3.63
N ARG A 249 -11.14 -3.26 3.87
CA ARG A 249 -11.59 -2.32 2.83
C ARG A 249 -10.53 -2.10 1.74
N CYS A 250 -9.25 -2.04 2.13
CA CYS A 250 -8.15 -1.96 1.16
C CYS A 250 -7.98 -3.28 0.39
N VAL A 251 -8.13 -4.42 1.07
CA VAL A 251 -8.08 -5.75 0.44
C VAL A 251 -9.20 -5.90 -0.58
N MET A 252 -10.42 -5.45 -0.26
CA MET A 252 -11.55 -5.46 -1.20
C MET A 252 -11.22 -4.72 -2.50
N GLY A 253 -10.54 -3.59 -2.42
CA GLY A 253 -10.09 -2.88 -3.63
C GLY A 253 -9.08 -3.66 -4.47
N VAL A 254 -8.24 -4.49 -3.84
CA VAL A 254 -7.31 -5.39 -4.54
C VAL A 254 -8.06 -6.57 -5.17
N ASP A 255 -9.03 -7.13 -4.45
CA ASP A 255 -9.87 -8.22 -4.94
C ASP A 255 -10.63 -7.82 -6.20
N GLU A 256 -11.31 -6.67 -6.18
CA GLU A 256 -11.96 -6.11 -7.37
C GLU A 256 -10.98 -5.89 -8.53
N SER A 257 -9.75 -5.46 -8.22
CA SER A 257 -8.69 -5.29 -9.22
C SER A 257 -8.33 -6.61 -9.89
N ILE A 258 -8.20 -7.68 -9.11
CA ILE A 258 -7.89 -9.03 -9.63
C ILE A 258 -9.04 -9.50 -10.55
N GLY A 259 -10.29 -9.35 -10.12
CA GLY A 259 -11.44 -9.70 -10.97
C GLY A 259 -11.50 -8.93 -12.28
N ARG A 260 -11.00 -7.68 -12.32
CA ARG A 260 -10.91 -6.89 -13.56
C ARG A 260 -9.77 -7.31 -14.50
N LEU A 261 -8.75 -7.98 -13.98
CA LEU A 261 -7.58 -8.43 -14.73
C LEU A 261 -7.77 -9.82 -15.32
N GLN A 262 -8.69 -10.62 -14.80
CA GLN A 262 -9.12 -11.92 -15.32
C GLN A 262 -10.08 -11.77 -16.49
#